data_d1180caaca3ec8fd17f2754ff0d2466b
#
_entry.id   d1180caaca3ec8fd17f2754ff0d2466b
#
_cell.length_a   1.000
_cell.length_b   1.000
_cell.length_c   1.000
_cell.angle_alpha   90.00
_cell.angle_beta   90.00
_cell.angle_gamma   90.00
#
_symmetry.space_group_name_H-M   'P 1'
#
loop_
_entity.id
_entity.type
_entity.pdbx_description
1 polymer ?
#
loop_
_entity_poly.entity_id
_entity_poly.type
_entity_poly.pdbx_seq_one_letter_code
_entity_poly.pdbx_strand_id
1 'polypeptide(L)'
;MATGTLPDAGQILNSLINSILLVDDELAVHYANPAAQQLLAQSARKLFGTPLPELLSYFSLNIGLMQESLQAGQGFTDNEVTLVIDGRSHILSLTAQRLPEGLILLEMAPMDNQRRLSQEQLQHAQQIAARDLVRGLAHEIKNPLGGLRGAAQLLTKALPDPALAEYTNVIIEQADRLRNLVDRLLGPQQPGMHVTESIHKVAERVVKLVSMELPENVTLVRDYDPSLPELAHDPDQIEQVLLNIVRNALQALGPEGGEIILRTRTAFQLTLHGVRYRLAARIDIEDNGPGIPSHLQDTLFYPMVSGREGGTGLGLSIARSLIDQHSGKIEFTSWPGHTEFSVFLPIKK
;
A
#
# COMPACT_ATOMS: atom_id res chain seq x y z
N MET A 1 -52.31 26.56 2.81
CA MET A 1 -50.99 26.79 2.21
C MET A 1 -50.04 27.13 3.32
N ALA A 2 -49.18 26.20 3.67
CA ALA A 2 -48.19 26.43 4.73
C ALA A 2 -47.02 27.25 4.11
N THR A 3 -46.91 28.51 4.50
CA THR A 3 -45.74 29.35 4.24
C THR A 3 -44.60 28.85 5.12
N GLY A 4 -43.91 27.77 4.66
CA GLY A 4 -42.69 27.31 5.28
C GLY A 4 -41.63 28.39 5.06
N THR A 5 -41.20 29.05 6.10
CA THR A 5 -39.98 29.89 6.09
C THR A 5 -38.80 28.98 5.66
N LEU A 6 -38.13 29.35 4.56
CA LEU A 6 -36.91 28.67 4.14
C LEU A 6 -35.89 28.73 5.31
N PRO A 7 -35.19 27.62 5.61
CA PRO A 7 -34.17 27.64 6.63
C PRO A 7 -33.07 28.66 6.27
N ASP A 8 -32.49 29.27 7.28
CA ASP A 8 -31.37 30.22 7.12
C ASP A 8 -30.16 29.48 6.50
N ALA A 9 -29.36 30.23 5.72
CA ALA A 9 -28.17 29.68 5.06
C ALA A 9 -27.23 28.94 6.02
N GLY A 10 -27.09 29.46 7.27
CA GLY A 10 -26.31 28.79 8.32
C GLY A 10 -26.91 27.44 8.74
N GLN A 11 -28.24 27.31 8.81
CA GLN A 11 -28.90 26.05 9.12
C GLN A 11 -28.72 25.03 8.00
N ILE A 12 -28.74 25.50 6.74
CA ILE A 12 -28.48 24.61 5.59
C ILE A 12 -27.05 24.09 5.63
N LEU A 13 -26.06 24.96 5.80
CA LEU A 13 -24.64 24.59 5.90
C LEU A 13 -24.38 23.61 7.06
N ASN A 14 -25.04 23.83 8.19
CA ASN A 14 -24.90 22.95 9.38
C ASN A 14 -25.60 21.59 9.23
N SER A 15 -26.50 21.44 8.27
CA SER A 15 -27.18 20.16 7.99
C SER A 15 -26.51 19.33 6.90
N LEU A 16 -25.46 19.86 6.23
CA LEU A 16 -24.73 19.14 5.20
C LEU A 16 -23.88 18.00 5.81
N ILE A 17 -23.88 16.88 5.12
CA ILE A 17 -23.09 15.69 5.47
C ILE A 17 -21.60 15.92 5.11
N ASN A 18 -21.33 16.68 4.05
CA ASN A 18 -19.98 17.04 3.64
C ASN A 18 -19.37 18.04 4.62
N SER A 19 -18.08 17.88 4.87
CA SER A 19 -17.33 18.81 5.70
C SER A 19 -17.07 20.09 4.96
N ILE A 20 -17.56 21.22 5.50
CA ILE A 20 -17.41 22.57 4.93
C ILE A 20 -16.53 23.39 5.85
N LEU A 21 -15.47 23.97 5.29
CA LEU A 21 -14.62 24.95 5.93
C LEU A 21 -14.60 26.26 5.11
N LEU A 22 -14.54 27.39 5.78
CA LEU A 22 -14.10 28.64 5.19
C LEU A 22 -12.71 28.96 5.76
N VAL A 23 -11.77 29.20 4.88
CA VAL A 23 -10.37 29.52 5.26
C VAL A 23 -9.93 30.77 4.50
N ASP A 24 -8.90 31.43 5.01
CA ASP A 24 -8.21 32.53 4.29
C ASP A 24 -7.08 32.00 3.40
N ASP A 25 -6.29 32.89 2.81
CA ASP A 25 -5.16 32.55 1.95
C ASP A 25 -4.02 31.81 2.70
N GLU A 26 -3.96 31.92 4.04
CA GLU A 26 -3.02 31.23 4.91
C GLU A 26 -3.62 29.89 5.42
N LEU A 27 -4.81 29.53 4.94
CA LEU A 27 -5.60 28.36 5.33
C LEU A 27 -6.05 28.38 6.80
N ALA A 28 -6.07 29.56 7.46
CA ALA A 28 -6.63 29.70 8.79
C ALA A 28 -8.16 29.57 8.75
N VAL A 29 -8.71 28.79 9.66
CA VAL A 29 -10.14 28.44 9.66
C VAL A 29 -10.99 29.60 10.20
N HIS A 30 -11.94 30.08 9.40
CA HIS A 30 -12.93 31.11 9.77
C HIS A 30 -14.32 30.52 10.06
N TYR A 31 -14.63 29.35 9.50
CA TYR A 31 -15.86 28.63 9.76
C TYR A 31 -15.68 27.13 9.56
N ALA A 32 -16.35 26.34 10.36
CA ALA A 32 -16.43 24.88 10.24
C ALA A 32 -17.83 24.40 10.58
N ASN A 33 -18.48 23.68 9.65
CA ASN A 33 -19.77 23.07 9.93
C ASN A 33 -19.60 21.86 10.88
N PRO A 34 -20.71 21.29 11.43
CA PRO A 34 -20.62 20.13 12.33
C PRO A 34 -19.90 18.92 11.74
N ALA A 35 -20.05 18.68 10.43
CA ALA A 35 -19.37 17.57 9.76
C ALA A 35 -17.83 17.78 9.72
N ALA A 36 -17.36 19.00 9.46
CA ALA A 36 -15.95 19.34 9.52
C ALA A 36 -15.36 19.22 10.93
N GLN A 37 -16.13 19.64 11.94
CA GLN A 37 -15.72 19.48 13.35
C GLN A 37 -15.58 17.99 13.74
N GLN A 38 -16.46 17.14 13.24
CA GLN A 38 -16.37 15.67 13.44
C GLN A 38 -15.18 15.07 12.71
N LEU A 39 -14.96 15.46 11.46
CA LEU A 39 -13.83 14.98 10.66
C LEU A 39 -12.49 15.35 11.31
N LEU A 40 -12.35 16.61 11.73
CA LEU A 40 -11.12 17.14 12.34
C LEU A 40 -10.99 16.80 13.84
N ALA A 41 -12.00 16.13 14.42
CA ALA A 41 -12.08 15.78 15.85
C ALA A 41 -11.87 16.98 16.80
N GLN A 42 -12.22 18.21 16.34
CA GLN A 42 -12.03 19.46 17.06
C GLN A 42 -13.33 20.29 17.09
N SER A 43 -13.54 21.02 18.17
CA SER A 43 -14.69 21.94 18.26
C SER A 43 -14.44 23.22 17.44
N ALA A 44 -15.50 23.88 16.93
CA ALA A 44 -15.41 25.10 16.16
C ALA A 44 -14.53 26.18 16.85
N ARG A 45 -14.59 26.28 18.18
CA ARG A 45 -13.82 27.25 18.96
C ARG A 45 -12.30 27.01 18.89
N LYS A 46 -11.88 25.75 18.77
CA LYS A 46 -10.45 25.40 18.64
C LYS A 46 -9.97 25.51 17.21
N LEU A 47 -10.85 25.28 16.24
CA LEU A 47 -10.53 25.38 14.81
C LEU A 47 -10.36 26.85 14.40
N PHE A 48 -11.16 27.76 14.93
CA PHE A 48 -11.17 29.16 14.52
C PHE A 48 -9.81 29.82 14.67
N GLY A 49 -9.31 30.42 13.59
CA GLY A 49 -8.02 31.12 13.50
C GLY A 49 -6.80 30.20 13.44
N THR A 50 -6.99 28.88 13.45
CA THR A 50 -5.88 27.92 13.34
C THR A 50 -5.67 27.51 11.88
N PRO A 51 -4.43 27.57 11.35
CA PRO A 51 -4.13 27.08 10.01
C PRO A 51 -4.42 25.57 9.88
N LEU A 52 -5.11 25.18 8.81
CA LEU A 52 -5.49 23.78 8.57
C LEU A 52 -4.31 22.81 8.63
N PRO A 53 -3.10 23.12 8.09
CA PRO A 53 -1.95 22.23 8.19
C PRO A 53 -1.48 21.96 9.63
N GLU A 54 -1.70 22.88 10.57
CA GLU A 54 -1.32 22.69 11.98
C GLU A 54 -2.27 21.72 12.72
N LEU A 55 -3.48 21.51 12.19
CA LEU A 55 -4.48 20.61 12.74
C LEU A 55 -4.27 19.16 12.30
N LEU A 56 -3.39 18.92 11.30
CA LEU A 56 -3.21 17.66 10.63
C LEU A 56 -1.80 17.13 10.85
N SER A 57 -1.68 15.85 11.15
CA SER A 57 -0.37 15.20 11.18
C SER A 57 0.21 15.02 9.78
N TYR A 58 -0.65 14.90 8.78
CA TYR A 58 -0.29 14.81 7.36
C TYR A 58 -1.45 15.28 6.46
N PHE A 59 -1.10 15.93 5.36
CA PHE A 59 -2.02 16.45 4.36
C PHE A 59 -1.40 16.31 2.97
N SER A 60 -1.97 15.45 2.12
CA SER A 60 -1.39 15.17 0.79
C SER A 60 -1.70 16.24 -0.25
N LEU A 61 -2.56 17.23 0.07
CA LEU A 61 -2.98 18.27 -0.87
C LEU A 61 -1.78 19.11 -1.35
N ASN A 62 -1.68 19.30 -2.65
CA ASN A 62 -0.74 20.29 -3.20
C ASN A 62 -1.32 21.71 -3.07
N ILE A 63 -1.01 22.34 -1.94
CA ILE A 63 -1.51 23.68 -1.59
C ILE A 63 -1.09 24.72 -2.63
N GLY A 64 0.13 24.63 -3.19
CA GLY A 64 0.62 25.55 -4.21
C GLY A 64 -0.22 25.50 -5.48
N LEU A 65 -0.49 24.29 -5.98
CA LEU A 65 -1.32 24.08 -7.17
C LEU A 65 -2.78 24.56 -6.94
N MET A 66 -3.32 24.30 -5.75
CA MET A 66 -4.65 24.80 -5.37
C MET A 66 -4.68 26.33 -5.39
N GLN A 67 -3.71 26.98 -4.77
CA GLN A 67 -3.63 28.44 -4.71
C GLN A 67 -3.47 29.07 -6.10
N GLU A 68 -2.63 28.51 -6.97
CA GLU A 68 -2.47 28.94 -8.36
C GLU A 68 -3.80 28.87 -9.13
N SER A 69 -4.55 27.77 -9.00
CA SER A 69 -5.86 27.60 -9.65
C SER A 69 -6.86 28.63 -9.16
N LEU A 70 -6.92 28.86 -7.85
CA LEU A 70 -7.83 29.82 -7.23
C LEU A 70 -7.48 31.29 -7.60
N GLN A 71 -6.20 31.62 -7.75
CA GLN A 71 -5.76 32.96 -8.23
C GLN A 71 -6.09 33.17 -9.68
N ALA A 72 -6.10 32.10 -10.50
CA ALA A 72 -6.55 32.15 -11.89
C ALA A 72 -8.08 32.27 -12.03
N GLY A 73 -8.82 32.32 -10.93
CA GLY A 73 -10.30 32.40 -10.91
C GLY A 73 -10.97 31.06 -11.23
N GLN A 74 -10.24 29.96 -11.17
CA GLN A 74 -10.74 28.60 -11.39
C GLN A 74 -10.95 27.89 -10.05
N GLY A 75 -11.99 27.04 -9.95
CA GLY A 75 -12.14 26.11 -8.85
C GLY A 75 -11.05 25.03 -8.93
N PHE A 76 -10.68 24.50 -7.77
CA PHE A 76 -9.74 23.38 -7.66
C PHE A 76 -10.47 22.16 -7.12
N THR A 77 -10.22 20.97 -7.67
CA THR A 77 -10.75 19.71 -7.14
C THR A 77 -9.65 18.66 -7.16
N ASP A 78 -9.45 18.02 -6.03
CA ASP A 78 -8.62 16.83 -5.88
C ASP A 78 -9.51 15.72 -5.32
N ASN A 79 -9.61 14.61 -6.06
CA ASN A 79 -10.54 13.53 -5.74
C ASN A 79 -9.98 12.51 -4.74
N GLU A 80 -8.70 12.62 -4.37
CA GLU A 80 -8.03 11.64 -3.51
C GLU A 80 -7.02 12.32 -2.57
N VAL A 81 -7.56 13.10 -1.63
CA VAL A 81 -6.75 13.77 -0.61
C VAL A 81 -6.69 12.91 0.65
N THR A 82 -5.49 12.61 1.11
CA THR A 82 -5.26 11.92 2.37
C THR A 82 -5.04 12.93 3.49
N LEU A 83 -5.87 12.85 4.53
CA LEU A 83 -5.69 13.57 5.79
C LEU A 83 -5.33 12.57 6.88
N VAL A 84 -4.34 12.90 7.72
CA VAL A 84 -4.04 12.14 8.94
C VAL A 84 -4.32 13.00 10.16
N ILE A 85 -5.24 12.53 11.00
CA ILE A 85 -5.69 13.22 12.21
C ILE A 85 -5.61 12.23 13.36
N ASP A 86 -4.88 12.57 14.42
CA ASP A 86 -4.68 11.70 15.59
C ASP A 86 -4.29 10.25 15.21
N GLY A 87 -3.39 10.10 14.20
CA GLY A 87 -2.92 8.79 13.73
C GLY A 87 -3.93 8.00 12.89
N ARG A 88 -5.09 8.60 12.51
CA ARG A 88 -6.08 7.98 11.63
C ARG A 88 -6.04 8.63 10.26
N SER A 89 -5.92 7.80 9.23
CA SER A 89 -5.96 8.24 7.83
C SER A 89 -7.41 8.32 7.34
N HIS A 90 -7.73 9.44 6.68
CA HIS A 90 -9.01 9.68 6.00
C HIS A 90 -8.73 10.02 4.54
N ILE A 91 -9.32 9.27 3.62
CA ILE A 91 -9.26 9.57 2.18
C ILE A 91 -10.57 10.23 1.78
N LEU A 92 -10.48 11.39 1.16
CA LEU A 92 -11.65 12.19 0.78
C LEU A 92 -11.41 12.97 -0.52
N SER A 93 -12.49 13.39 -1.14
CA SER A 93 -12.45 14.37 -2.23
C SER A 93 -12.49 15.78 -1.63
N LEU A 94 -11.62 16.67 -2.10
CA LEU A 94 -11.56 18.05 -1.69
C LEU A 94 -11.84 18.96 -2.90
N THR A 95 -12.80 19.86 -2.74
CA THR A 95 -13.07 20.93 -3.70
C THR A 95 -12.83 22.27 -3.02
N ALA A 96 -12.08 23.16 -3.69
CA ALA A 96 -11.80 24.51 -3.21
C ALA A 96 -12.36 25.55 -4.19
N GLN A 97 -13.00 26.59 -3.65
CA GLN A 97 -13.56 27.70 -4.41
C GLN A 97 -13.28 29.01 -3.71
N ARG A 98 -12.82 30.03 -4.48
CA ARG A 98 -12.62 31.38 -3.93
C ARG A 98 -13.95 32.14 -3.88
N LEU A 99 -14.28 32.67 -2.72
CA LEU A 99 -15.45 33.51 -2.51
C LEU A 99 -15.12 34.99 -2.79
N PRO A 100 -16.15 35.86 -3.08
CA PRO A 100 -15.94 37.26 -3.39
C PRO A 100 -15.23 38.08 -2.29
N GLU A 101 -15.34 37.66 -1.04
CA GLU A 101 -14.74 38.34 0.13
C GLU A 101 -13.30 37.92 0.41
N GLY A 102 -12.66 37.15 -0.49
CA GLY A 102 -11.28 36.72 -0.36
C GLY A 102 -11.11 35.42 0.43
N LEU A 103 -12.19 34.88 0.99
CA LEU A 103 -12.17 33.58 1.66
C LEU A 103 -12.20 32.44 0.65
N ILE A 104 -11.71 31.28 1.06
CA ILE A 104 -11.73 30.05 0.30
C ILE A 104 -12.73 29.11 0.95
N LEU A 105 -13.71 28.64 0.19
CA LEU A 105 -14.61 27.56 0.58
C LEU A 105 -13.93 26.22 0.26
N LEU A 106 -13.72 25.40 1.29
CA LEU A 106 -13.26 24.03 1.15
C LEU A 106 -14.44 23.09 1.45
N GLU A 107 -14.78 22.27 0.49
CA GLU A 107 -15.72 21.16 0.65
C GLU A 107 -14.94 19.85 0.63
N MET A 108 -15.07 19.07 1.70
CA MET A 108 -14.47 17.75 1.83
C MET A 108 -15.57 16.72 1.96
N ALA A 109 -15.61 15.79 1.02
CA ALA A 109 -16.58 14.70 0.99
C ALA A 109 -15.87 13.37 1.22
N PRO A 110 -16.39 12.48 2.10
CA PRO A 110 -15.88 11.12 2.16
C PRO A 110 -15.97 10.49 0.78
N MET A 111 -14.91 9.78 0.37
CA MET A 111 -14.96 9.08 -0.91
C MET A 111 -16.11 8.07 -0.90
N ASP A 112 -17.03 8.18 -1.88
CA ASP A 112 -18.19 7.30 -1.96
C ASP A 112 -17.72 5.85 -2.06
N ASN A 113 -18.18 5.00 -1.13
CA ASN A 113 -17.84 3.58 -1.09
C ASN A 113 -18.07 2.88 -2.44
N GLN A 114 -19.05 3.32 -3.20
CA GLN A 114 -19.37 2.76 -4.51
C GLN A 114 -18.33 3.14 -5.58
N ARG A 115 -17.81 4.36 -5.56
CA ARG A 115 -16.71 4.79 -6.45
C ARG A 115 -15.41 4.09 -6.07
N ARG A 116 -15.13 3.98 -4.76
CA ARG A 116 -13.96 3.25 -4.26
C ARG A 116 -13.99 1.78 -4.66
N LEU A 117 -15.14 1.11 -4.50
CA LEU A 117 -15.33 -0.28 -4.93
C LEU A 117 -15.16 -0.45 -6.45
N SER A 118 -15.67 0.48 -7.25
CA SER A 118 -15.50 0.45 -8.71
C SER A 118 -14.05 0.67 -9.12
N GLN A 119 -13.33 1.57 -8.48
CA GLN A 119 -11.90 1.81 -8.70
C GLN A 119 -11.06 0.59 -8.27
N GLU A 120 -11.34 0.03 -7.08
CA GLU A 120 -10.69 -1.20 -6.60
C GLU A 120 -10.92 -2.38 -7.57
N GLN A 121 -12.13 -2.52 -8.12
CA GLN A 121 -12.45 -3.54 -9.12
C GLN A 121 -11.70 -3.33 -10.44
N LEU A 122 -11.61 -2.09 -10.92
CA LEU A 122 -10.88 -1.76 -12.13
C LEU A 122 -9.38 -2.01 -11.98
N GLN A 123 -8.79 -1.56 -10.87
CA GLN A 123 -7.38 -1.81 -10.53
C GLN A 123 -7.10 -3.31 -10.41
N HIS A 124 -7.99 -4.06 -9.77
CA HIS A 124 -7.87 -5.51 -9.65
C HIS A 124 -7.93 -6.22 -11.02
N ALA A 125 -8.85 -5.80 -11.90
CA ALA A 125 -8.94 -6.34 -13.25
C ALA A 125 -7.67 -6.03 -14.08
N GLN A 126 -7.13 -4.81 -13.98
CA GLN A 126 -5.87 -4.42 -14.64
C GLN A 126 -4.69 -5.24 -14.13
N GLN A 127 -4.63 -5.50 -12.82
CA GLN A 127 -3.59 -6.33 -12.21
C GLN A 127 -3.65 -7.79 -12.67
N ILE A 128 -4.86 -8.36 -12.78
CA ILE A 128 -5.04 -9.72 -13.32
C ILE A 128 -4.55 -9.78 -14.76
N ALA A 129 -4.96 -8.82 -15.60
CA ALA A 129 -4.51 -8.76 -16.99
C ALA A 129 -2.98 -8.63 -17.11
N ALA A 130 -2.36 -7.76 -16.30
CA ALA A 130 -0.91 -7.62 -16.25
C ALA A 130 -0.20 -8.92 -15.82
N ARG A 131 -0.74 -9.63 -14.83
CA ARG A 131 -0.23 -10.95 -14.41
C ARG A 131 -0.30 -11.99 -15.51
N ASP A 132 -1.43 -12.07 -16.21
CA ASP A 132 -1.62 -13.05 -17.27
C ASP A 132 -0.66 -12.79 -18.44
N LEU A 133 -0.43 -11.51 -18.78
CA LEU A 133 0.60 -11.13 -19.76
C LEU A 133 2.01 -11.53 -19.32
N VAL A 134 2.39 -11.23 -18.06
CA VAL A 134 3.70 -11.63 -17.51
C VAL A 134 3.85 -13.15 -17.50
N ARG A 135 2.77 -13.90 -17.18
CA ARG A 135 2.78 -15.36 -17.21
C ARG A 135 3.00 -15.89 -18.64
N GLY A 136 2.30 -15.35 -19.63
CA GLY A 136 2.48 -15.71 -21.03
C GLY A 136 3.92 -15.45 -21.49
N LEU A 137 4.42 -14.23 -21.28
CA LEU A 137 5.80 -13.85 -21.62
C LEU A 137 6.84 -14.73 -20.93
N ALA A 138 6.63 -15.07 -19.66
CA ALA A 138 7.56 -15.91 -18.92
C ALA A 138 7.65 -17.34 -19.49
N HIS A 139 6.53 -17.92 -19.92
CA HIS A 139 6.54 -19.21 -20.62
C HIS A 139 7.31 -19.11 -21.96
N GLU A 140 7.09 -18.05 -22.72
CA GLU A 140 7.79 -17.81 -23.98
C GLU A 140 9.30 -17.54 -23.80
N ILE A 141 9.72 -16.95 -22.68
CA ILE A 141 11.14 -16.73 -22.34
C ILE A 141 11.79 -18.03 -21.85
N LYS A 142 11.10 -18.83 -21.03
CA LYS A 142 11.64 -20.11 -20.52
C LYS A 142 11.96 -21.10 -21.62
N ASN A 143 11.14 -21.12 -22.68
CA ASN A 143 11.33 -22.05 -23.81
C ASN A 143 12.69 -21.87 -24.50
N PRO A 144 13.09 -20.67 -25.02
CA PRO A 144 14.39 -20.49 -25.62
C PRO A 144 15.55 -20.65 -24.62
N LEU A 145 15.36 -20.28 -23.34
CA LEU A 145 16.38 -20.51 -22.30
C LEU A 145 16.64 -22.00 -22.09
N GLY A 146 15.57 -22.83 -22.09
CA GLY A 146 15.69 -24.29 -22.05
C GLY A 146 16.46 -24.84 -23.24
N GLY A 147 16.17 -24.32 -24.45
CA GLY A 147 16.90 -24.66 -25.67
C GLY A 147 18.38 -24.30 -25.62
N LEU A 148 18.70 -23.06 -25.20
CA LEU A 148 20.09 -22.60 -25.03
C LEU A 148 20.87 -23.46 -24.03
N ARG A 149 20.25 -23.76 -22.88
CA ARG A 149 20.83 -24.63 -21.86
C ARG A 149 21.12 -26.03 -22.40
N GLY A 150 20.12 -26.63 -23.09
CA GLY A 150 20.27 -27.96 -23.70
C GLY A 150 21.37 -28.00 -24.77
N ALA A 151 21.43 -27.00 -25.65
CA ALA A 151 22.46 -26.89 -26.66
C ALA A 151 23.87 -26.74 -26.04
N ALA A 152 24.02 -25.90 -25.01
CA ALA A 152 25.26 -25.74 -24.28
C ALA A 152 25.70 -27.03 -23.59
N GLN A 153 24.77 -27.81 -22.99
CA GLN A 153 25.07 -29.11 -22.40
C GLN A 153 25.54 -30.15 -23.43
N LEU A 154 24.94 -30.17 -24.62
CA LEU A 154 25.36 -31.06 -25.69
C LEU A 154 26.73 -30.66 -26.22
N LEU A 155 26.99 -29.35 -26.35
CA LEU A 155 28.26 -28.81 -26.77
C LEU A 155 29.39 -29.16 -25.78
N THR A 156 29.13 -29.02 -24.48
CA THR A 156 30.09 -29.44 -23.42
C THR A 156 30.53 -30.88 -23.57
N LYS A 157 29.60 -31.77 -23.93
CA LYS A 157 29.89 -33.20 -24.15
C LYS A 157 30.65 -33.49 -25.45
N ALA A 158 30.48 -32.66 -26.44
CA ALA A 158 31.05 -32.83 -27.78
C ALA A 158 32.44 -32.16 -27.93
N LEU A 159 32.79 -31.21 -27.06
CA LEU A 159 34.04 -30.49 -27.11
C LEU A 159 35.24 -31.39 -26.75
N PRO A 160 36.28 -31.46 -27.57
CA PRO A 160 37.48 -32.28 -27.31
C PRO A 160 38.40 -31.65 -26.24
N ASP A 161 38.33 -30.34 -26.08
CA ASP A 161 39.22 -29.58 -25.16
C ASP A 161 38.43 -29.20 -23.88
N PRO A 162 38.85 -29.69 -22.70
CA PRO A 162 38.24 -29.35 -21.42
C PRO A 162 38.26 -27.84 -21.09
N ALA A 163 39.21 -27.08 -21.62
CA ALA A 163 39.29 -25.63 -21.42
C ALA A 163 38.11 -24.90 -22.07
N LEU A 164 37.54 -25.45 -23.13
CA LEU A 164 36.36 -24.88 -23.79
C LEU A 164 35.07 -25.16 -23.02
N ALA A 165 35.08 -26.17 -22.11
CA ALA A 165 33.93 -26.46 -21.26
C ALA A 165 33.62 -25.32 -20.27
N GLU A 166 34.57 -24.49 -19.91
CA GLU A 166 34.36 -23.30 -19.09
C GLU A 166 33.35 -22.33 -19.73
N TYR A 167 33.48 -22.07 -21.04
CA TYR A 167 32.55 -21.18 -21.76
C TYR A 167 31.13 -21.75 -21.81
N THR A 168 30.98 -23.05 -22.03
CA THR A 168 29.66 -23.68 -22.04
C THR A 168 29.03 -23.71 -20.64
N ASN A 169 29.82 -23.87 -19.59
CA ASN A 169 29.32 -23.77 -18.22
C ASN A 169 28.83 -22.36 -17.89
N VAL A 170 29.53 -21.32 -18.33
CA VAL A 170 29.06 -19.92 -18.20
C VAL A 170 27.70 -19.73 -18.89
N ILE A 171 27.51 -20.28 -20.11
CA ILE A 171 26.25 -20.19 -20.83
C ILE A 171 25.12 -20.89 -20.04
N ILE A 172 25.38 -22.08 -19.49
CA ILE A 172 24.43 -22.84 -18.69
C ILE A 172 24.04 -22.07 -17.44
N GLU A 173 25.03 -21.54 -16.73
CA GLU A 173 24.83 -20.75 -15.51
C GLU A 173 23.99 -19.48 -15.77
N GLN A 174 24.29 -18.75 -16.85
CA GLN A 174 23.50 -17.56 -17.22
C GLN A 174 22.08 -17.93 -17.65
N ALA A 175 21.88 -19.03 -18.38
CA ALA A 175 20.54 -19.51 -18.75
C ALA A 175 19.74 -19.91 -17.50
N ASP A 176 20.36 -20.59 -16.53
CA ASP A 176 19.72 -20.97 -15.28
C ASP A 176 19.42 -19.74 -14.40
N ARG A 177 20.32 -18.74 -14.37
CA ARG A 177 20.10 -17.47 -13.69
C ARG A 177 18.92 -16.69 -14.26
N LEU A 178 18.83 -16.58 -15.60
CA LEU A 178 17.70 -15.93 -16.28
C LEU A 178 16.38 -16.69 -16.03
N ARG A 179 16.40 -18.02 -16.08
CA ARG A 179 15.25 -18.85 -15.78
C ARG A 179 14.76 -18.60 -14.35
N ASN A 180 15.66 -18.58 -13.36
CA ASN A 180 15.33 -18.30 -11.97
C ASN A 180 14.76 -16.88 -11.79
N LEU A 181 15.26 -15.89 -12.57
CA LEU A 181 14.70 -14.54 -12.57
C LEU A 181 13.27 -14.54 -13.09
N VAL A 182 12.99 -15.26 -14.19
CA VAL A 182 11.65 -15.42 -14.76
C VAL A 182 10.73 -16.17 -13.81
N ASP A 183 11.23 -17.18 -13.10
CA ASP A 183 10.45 -17.89 -12.06
C ASP A 183 10.06 -16.98 -10.91
N ARG A 184 10.95 -16.10 -10.49
CA ARG A 184 10.65 -15.06 -9.48
C ARG A 184 9.61 -14.06 -9.96
N LEU A 185 9.61 -13.69 -11.25
CA LEU A 185 8.58 -12.81 -11.85
C LEU A 185 7.17 -13.40 -11.76
N LEU A 186 7.05 -14.72 -11.92
CA LEU A 186 5.77 -15.40 -11.89
C LEU A 186 5.24 -15.65 -10.48
N GLY A 187 6.13 -15.64 -9.48
CA GLY A 187 5.82 -16.16 -8.14
C GLY A 187 5.57 -17.68 -8.15
N PRO A 188 5.30 -18.26 -7.00
CA PRO A 188 5.02 -19.69 -6.89
C PRO A 188 3.78 -20.08 -7.69
N GLN A 189 3.93 -21.05 -8.59
CA GLN A 189 2.87 -21.53 -9.49
C GLN A 189 2.07 -22.71 -8.89
N GLN A 190 2.58 -23.32 -7.84
CA GLN A 190 1.91 -24.44 -7.19
C GLN A 190 1.00 -23.96 -6.08
N PRO A 191 -0.20 -24.55 -5.93
CA PRO A 191 -1.01 -24.34 -4.74
C PRO A 191 -0.18 -24.69 -3.51
N GLY A 192 -0.09 -23.77 -2.57
CA GLY A 192 0.64 -23.97 -1.35
C GLY A 192 0.05 -25.08 -0.50
N MET A 193 0.88 -25.72 0.31
CA MET A 193 0.43 -26.74 1.24
C MET A 193 -0.06 -26.04 2.52
N HIS A 194 -1.37 -25.85 2.62
CA HIS A 194 -1.95 -25.20 3.78
C HIS A 194 -1.87 -26.10 5.01
N VAL A 195 -1.28 -25.58 6.07
CA VAL A 195 -1.29 -26.20 7.40
C VAL A 195 -1.98 -25.26 8.38
N THR A 196 -2.63 -25.81 9.41
CA THR A 196 -3.24 -25.01 10.47
C THR A 196 -2.23 -24.85 11.59
N GLU A 197 -1.67 -23.66 11.72
CA GLU A 197 -0.74 -23.32 12.78
C GLU A 197 -0.78 -21.84 13.17
N SER A 198 -0.07 -21.49 14.24
CA SER A 198 0.05 -20.10 14.67
C SER A 198 0.91 -19.30 13.70
N ILE A 199 0.38 -18.15 13.24
CA ILE A 199 1.08 -17.22 12.37
C ILE A 199 2.34 -16.65 13.03
N HIS A 200 2.40 -16.63 14.36
CA HIS A 200 3.57 -16.17 15.10
C HIS A 200 4.81 -17.05 14.86
N LYS A 201 4.62 -18.34 14.52
CA LYS A 201 5.75 -19.21 14.15
C LYS A 201 6.42 -18.70 12.86
N VAL A 202 5.64 -18.29 11.89
CA VAL A 202 6.14 -17.71 10.64
C VAL A 202 6.78 -16.35 10.91
N ALA A 203 6.12 -15.49 11.70
CA ALA A 203 6.65 -14.19 12.10
C ALA A 203 8.02 -14.31 12.77
N GLU A 204 8.19 -15.26 13.70
CA GLU A 204 9.48 -15.49 14.39
C GLU A 204 10.56 -16.06 13.45
N ARG A 205 10.21 -16.87 12.43
CA ARG A 205 11.19 -17.29 11.41
C ARG A 205 11.69 -16.08 10.62
N VAL A 206 10.78 -15.18 10.22
CA VAL A 206 11.13 -13.93 9.53
C VAL A 206 12.02 -13.06 10.40
N VAL A 207 11.65 -12.84 11.66
CA VAL A 207 12.45 -12.06 12.60
C VAL A 207 13.86 -12.64 12.72
N LYS A 208 13.99 -13.96 12.87
CA LYS A 208 15.29 -14.63 12.96
C LYS A 208 16.15 -14.42 11.71
N LEU A 209 15.56 -14.53 10.52
CA LEU A 209 16.27 -14.32 9.25
C LEU A 209 16.72 -12.86 9.10
N VAL A 210 15.81 -11.91 9.35
CA VAL A 210 16.11 -10.48 9.22
C VAL A 210 17.13 -10.03 10.27
N SER A 211 17.08 -10.56 11.49
CA SER A 211 18.05 -10.21 12.55
C SER A 211 19.51 -10.53 12.19
N MET A 212 19.76 -11.42 11.23
CA MET A 212 21.11 -11.70 10.73
C MET A 212 21.61 -10.62 9.73
N GLU A 213 20.69 -9.90 9.11
CA GLU A 213 20.95 -8.88 8.09
C GLU A 213 20.73 -7.45 8.65
N LEU A 214 20.29 -7.33 9.92
CA LEU A 214 19.86 -6.07 10.53
C LEU A 214 21.07 -5.16 10.82
N PRO A 215 21.10 -3.93 10.26
CA PRO A 215 22.10 -2.94 10.62
C PRO A 215 22.00 -2.52 12.10
N GLU A 216 23.12 -2.11 12.70
CA GLU A 216 23.17 -1.71 14.12
C GLU A 216 22.25 -0.53 14.46
N ASN A 217 21.95 0.32 13.50
CA ASN A 217 21.09 1.51 13.65
C ASN A 217 19.60 1.25 13.35
N VAL A 218 19.19 -0.01 13.14
CA VAL A 218 17.79 -0.39 12.93
C VAL A 218 17.30 -1.27 14.07
N THR A 219 16.15 -0.93 14.63
CA THR A 219 15.48 -1.71 15.67
C THR A 219 14.29 -2.47 15.09
N LEU A 220 14.17 -3.77 15.40
CA LEU A 220 13.01 -4.59 15.03
C LEU A 220 12.21 -4.95 16.29
N VAL A 221 11.03 -4.36 16.42
CA VAL A 221 10.11 -4.53 17.56
C VAL A 221 9.03 -5.57 17.24
N ARG A 222 8.70 -6.39 18.22
CA ARG A 222 7.62 -7.39 18.16
C ARG A 222 6.46 -6.94 19.03
N ASP A 223 5.27 -6.90 18.46
CA ASP A 223 4.04 -6.52 19.17
C ASP A 223 2.92 -7.51 18.79
N TYR A 224 2.96 -8.69 19.37
CA TYR A 224 2.08 -9.80 19.03
C TYR A 224 0.87 -9.88 19.97
N ASP A 225 -0.30 -10.12 19.38
CA ASP A 225 -1.53 -10.47 20.08
C ASP A 225 -1.53 -12.00 20.39
N PRO A 226 -1.32 -12.42 21.64
CA PRO A 226 -1.27 -13.84 21.99
C PRO A 226 -2.64 -14.54 21.86
N SER A 227 -3.74 -13.78 21.73
CA SER A 227 -5.09 -14.33 21.59
C SER A 227 -5.43 -14.74 20.15
N LEU A 228 -4.54 -14.44 19.18
CA LEU A 228 -4.76 -14.74 17.78
C LEU A 228 -4.83 -16.26 17.57
N PRO A 229 -5.94 -16.82 17.06
CA PRO A 229 -6.08 -18.25 16.87
C PRO A 229 -5.21 -18.75 15.71
N GLU A 230 -4.95 -20.06 15.71
CA GLU A 230 -4.33 -20.73 14.56
C GLU A 230 -5.19 -20.57 13.30
N LEU A 231 -4.54 -20.46 12.15
CA LEU A 231 -5.20 -20.32 10.85
C LEU A 231 -4.53 -21.20 9.79
N ALA A 232 -5.34 -21.59 8.80
CA ALA A 232 -4.86 -22.41 7.68
C ALA A 232 -4.11 -21.51 6.69
N HIS A 233 -2.82 -21.77 6.49
CA HIS A 233 -1.95 -21.03 5.57
C HIS A 233 -0.78 -21.90 5.10
N ASP A 234 -0.11 -21.49 4.04
CA ASP A 234 1.18 -22.05 3.64
C ASP A 234 2.29 -21.25 4.34
N PRO A 235 3.05 -21.86 5.27
CA PRO A 235 4.04 -21.16 6.06
C PRO A 235 5.18 -20.55 5.23
N ASP A 236 5.59 -21.22 4.16
CA ASP A 236 6.71 -20.77 3.32
C ASP A 236 6.31 -19.58 2.45
N GLN A 237 5.07 -19.63 1.94
CA GLN A 237 4.51 -18.51 1.18
C GLN A 237 4.30 -17.27 2.05
N ILE A 238 3.76 -17.43 3.26
CA ILE A 238 3.59 -16.31 4.18
C ILE A 238 4.94 -15.76 4.67
N GLU A 239 5.91 -16.64 4.93
CA GLU A 239 7.29 -16.21 5.24
C GLU A 239 7.85 -15.33 4.12
N GLN A 240 7.70 -15.74 2.86
CA GLN A 240 8.12 -14.95 1.70
C GLN A 240 7.42 -13.59 1.62
N VAL A 241 6.11 -13.52 1.91
CA VAL A 241 5.35 -12.27 1.98
C VAL A 241 5.95 -11.33 3.02
N LEU A 242 6.08 -11.80 4.24
CA LEU A 242 6.57 -10.98 5.35
C LEU A 242 8.02 -10.55 5.13
N LEU A 243 8.89 -11.44 4.62
CA LEU A 243 10.27 -11.12 4.26
C LEU A 243 10.34 -10.03 3.18
N ASN A 244 9.49 -10.10 2.15
CA ASN A 244 9.46 -9.07 1.10
C ASN A 244 9.09 -7.70 1.67
N ILE A 245 8.10 -7.64 2.57
CA ILE A 245 7.65 -6.39 3.17
C ILE A 245 8.69 -5.85 4.15
N VAL A 246 9.22 -6.70 5.07
CA VAL A 246 10.22 -6.28 6.06
C VAL A 246 11.51 -5.82 5.37
N ARG A 247 11.97 -6.51 4.32
CA ARG A 247 13.14 -6.06 3.54
C ARG A 247 12.91 -4.73 2.82
N ASN A 248 11.68 -4.47 2.36
CA ASN A 248 11.34 -3.18 1.80
C ASN A 248 11.40 -2.07 2.86
N ALA A 249 10.89 -2.32 4.07
CA ALA A 249 11.00 -1.40 5.21
C ALA A 249 12.47 -1.15 5.57
N LEU A 250 13.28 -2.21 5.72
CA LEU A 250 14.70 -2.12 6.01
C LEU A 250 15.46 -1.29 4.97
N GLN A 251 15.16 -1.51 3.69
CA GLN A 251 15.74 -0.74 2.61
C GLN A 251 15.24 0.72 2.57
N ALA A 252 14.01 1.01 3.06
CA ALA A 252 13.47 2.37 3.14
C ALA A 252 14.18 3.19 4.20
N LEU A 253 14.51 2.58 5.32
CA LEU A 253 15.27 3.21 6.40
C LEU A 253 16.70 3.58 5.98
N GLY A 254 17.31 2.78 5.09
CA GLY A 254 18.64 3.08 4.54
C GLY A 254 19.72 3.27 5.61
N PRO A 255 20.72 4.13 5.33
CA PRO A 255 21.83 4.38 6.25
C PRO A 255 21.47 5.20 7.49
N GLU A 256 20.34 5.91 7.47
CA GLU A 256 19.86 6.70 8.62
C GLU A 256 19.36 5.81 9.75
N GLY A 257 18.91 4.60 9.41
CA GLY A 257 18.35 3.66 10.35
C GLY A 257 16.93 4.02 10.77
N GLY A 258 16.46 3.38 11.84
CA GLY A 258 15.11 3.61 12.35
C GLY A 258 14.51 2.41 13.05
N GLU A 259 13.18 2.36 13.07
CA GLU A 259 12.43 1.30 13.74
C GLU A 259 11.50 0.59 12.75
N ILE A 260 11.44 -0.73 12.87
CA ILE A 260 10.45 -1.58 12.19
C ILE A 260 9.66 -2.29 13.28
N ILE A 261 8.33 -2.19 13.22
CA ILE A 261 7.42 -2.87 14.15
C ILE A 261 6.68 -3.97 13.40
N LEU A 262 6.83 -5.21 13.86
CA LEU A 262 6.02 -6.34 13.39
C LEU A 262 4.92 -6.60 14.41
N ARG A 263 3.69 -6.27 14.05
CA ARG A 263 2.51 -6.34 14.92
C ARG A 263 1.53 -7.37 14.41
N THR A 264 0.85 -8.06 15.32
CA THR A 264 -0.28 -8.94 14.98
C THR A 264 -1.51 -8.54 15.76
N ARG A 265 -2.67 -8.55 15.12
CA ARG A 265 -3.97 -8.22 15.74
C ARG A 265 -5.07 -9.09 15.14
N THR A 266 -6.17 -9.14 15.84
CA THR A 266 -7.39 -9.77 15.37
C THR A 266 -8.29 -8.72 14.71
N ALA A 267 -8.70 -8.95 13.44
CA ALA A 267 -9.68 -8.12 12.74
C ALA A 267 -11.04 -8.81 12.70
N PHE A 268 -12.10 -8.05 13.03
CA PHE A 268 -13.46 -8.55 13.09
C PHE A 268 -14.30 -8.04 11.92
N GLN A 269 -15.24 -8.88 11.45
CA GLN A 269 -16.25 -8.53 10.44
C GLN A 269 -15.65 -7.90 9.15
N LEU A 270 -14.54 -8.44 8.68
CA LEU A 270 -13.84 -7.95 7.50
C LEU A 270 -14.41 -8.57 6.22
N THR A 271 -14.56 -7.75 5.17
CA THR A 271 -14.94 -8.22 3.84
C THR A 271 -13.66 -8.29 2.98
N LEU A 272 -13.30 -9.50 2.53
CA LEU A 272 -12.19 -9.77 1.64
C LEU A 272 -12.72 -10.36 0.33
N HIS A 273 -12.37 -9.77 -0.80
CA HIS A 273 -12.82 -10.21 -2.13
C HIS A 273 -14.33 -10.45 -2.24
N GLY A 274 -15.14 -9.60 -1.59
CA GLY A 274 -16.61 -9.71 -1.57
C GLY A 274 -17.18 -10.76 -0.61
N VAL A 275 -16.32 -11.51 0.09
CA VAL A 275 -16.73 -12.49 1.12
C VAL A 275 -16.53 -11.89 2.51
N ARG A 276 -17.59 -11.93 3.33
CA ARG A 276 -17.54 -11.44 4.71
C ARG A 276 -17.02 -12.51 5.66
N TYR A 277 -15.92 -12.23 6.31
CA TYR A 277 -15.33 -13.09 7.34
C TYR A 277 -15.61 -12.52 8.73
N ARG A 278 -15.98 -13.40 9.66
CA ARG A 278 -16.21 -12.99 11.05
C ARG A 278 -14.90 -12.60 11.74
N LEU A 279 -13.80 -13.27 11.37
CA LEU A 279 -12.50 -13.14 11.98
C LEU A 279 -11.42 -13.24 10.93
N ALA A 280 -10.43 -12.39 11.01
CA ALA A 280 -9.21 -12.45 10.22
C ALA A 280 -8.00 -12.14 11.10
N ALA A 281 -6.85 -12.70 10.76
CA ALA A 281 -5.58 -12.27 11.30
C ALA A 281 -5.13 -11.01 10.54
N ARG A 282 -4.69 -9.99 11.26
CA ARG A 282 -4.05 -8.80 10.72
C ARG A 282 -2.59 -8.82 11.18
N ILE A 283 -1.67 -8.70 10.23
CA ILE A 283 -0.23 -8.64 10.46
C ILE A 283 0.24 -7.32 9.88
N ASP A 284 0.72 -6.42 10.72
CA ASP A 284 1.20 -5.11 10.33
C ASP A 284 2.72 -5.07 10.38
N ILE A 285 3.31 -4.51 9.34
CA ILE A 285 4.74 -4.17 9.28
C ILE A 285 4.79 -2.66 9.11
N GLU A 286 5.23 -1.98 10.15
CA GLU A 286 5.33 -0.52 10.23
C GLU A 286 6.79 -0.10 10.24
N ASP A 287 7.16 0.93 9.47
CA ASP A 287 8.46 1.58 9.50
C ASP A 287 8.32 3.10 9.61
N ASN A 288 9.29 3.73 10.24
CA ASN A 288 9.38 5.18 10.39
C ASN A 288 10.26 5.85 9.31
N GLY A 289 10.36 5.23 8.15
CA GLY A 289 11.13 5.71 7.01
C GLY A 289 10.52 6.93 6.30
N PRO A 290 11.09 7.32 5.16
CA PRO A 290 10.70 8.54 4.43
C PRO A 290 9.30 8.48 3.80
N GLY A 291 8.63 7.34 3.86
CA GLY A 291 7.34 7.11 3.21
C GLY A 291 7.47 6.74 1.73
N ILE A 292 6.33 6.43 1.13
CA ILE A 292 6.22 6.05 -0.28
C ILE A 292 5.77 7.29 -1.07
N PRO A 293 6.52 7.73 -2.10
CA PRO A 293 6.11 8.85 -2.94
C PRO A 293 4.72 8.66 -3.53
N SER A 294 3.88 9.71 -3.52
CA SER A 294 2.48 9.63 -3.95
C SER A 294 2.30 9.07 -5.36
N HIS A 295 3.19 9.44 -6.31
CA HIS A 295 3.13 8.95 -7.69
C HIS A 295 3.39 7.44 -7.84
N LEU A 296 3.95 6.76 -6.82
CA LEU A 296 4.19 5.32 -6.80
C LEU A 296 3.09 4.54 -6.07
N GLN A 297 2.30 5.20 -5.22
CA GLN A 297 1.34 4.53 -4.36
C GLN A 297 0.31 3.71 -5.16
N ASP A 298 -0.23 4.26 -6.24
CA ASP A 298 -1.22 3.58 -7.09
C ASP A 298 -0.66 2.35 -7.83
N THR A 299 0.64 2.35 -8.10
CA THR A 299 1.30 1.31 -8.89
C THR A 299 2.20 0.39 -8.07
N LEU A 300 2.23 0.58 -6.75
CA LEU A 300 3.17 -0.09 -5.83
C LEU A 300 3.18 -1.63 -5.94
N PHE A 301 2.02 -2.22 -6.21
CA PHE A 301 1.86 -3.66 -6.37
C PHE A 301 1.98 -4.15 -7.81
N TYR A 302 2.28 -3.28 -8.78
CA TYR A 302 2.52 -3.72 -10.15
C TYR A 302 3.93 -4.32 -10.28
N PRO A 303 4.08 -5.38 -11.09
CA PRO A 303 5.39 -5.95 -11.35
C PRO A 303 6.34 -4.92 -11.96
N MET A 304 7.62 -4.97 -11.57
CA MET A 304 8.70 -4.10 -12.07
C MET A 304 8.58 -2.61 -11.68
N VAL A 305 7.65 -2.25 -10.81
CA VAL A 305 7.59 -0.91 -10.23
C VAL A 305 8.54 -0.83 -9.04
N SER A 306 9.51 0.06 -9.13
CA SER A 306 10.49 0.31 -8.08
C SER A 306 10.77 1.80 -7.98
N GLY A 307 10.72 2.35 -6.78
CA GLY A 307 11.13 3.72 -6.48
C GLY A 307 12.65 3.90 -6.31
N ARG A 308 13.46 2.85 -6.58
CA ARG A 308 14.91 2.83 -6.31
C ARG A 308 15.68 2.28 -7.50
N GLU A 309 16.88 2.83 -7.71
CA GLU A 309 17.86 2.29 -8.66
C GLU A 309 18.28 0.88 -8.21
N GLY A 310 18.21 -0.09 -9.13
CA GLY A 310 18.59 -1.48 -8.88
C GLY A 310 17.53 -2.34 -8.16
N GLY A 311 16.40 -1.79 -7.77
CA GLY A 311 15.28 -2.57 -7.25
C GLY A 311 14.60 -3.36 -8.36
N THR A 312 14.30 -4.64 -8.12
CA THR A 312 13.61 -5.50 -9.11
C THR A 312 12.13 -5.14 -9.27
N GLY A 313 11.53 -4.44 -8.31
CA GLY A 313 10.10 -4.10 -8.28
C GLY A 313 9.17 -5.32 -8.22
N LEU A 314 9.67 -6.49 -7.79
CA LEU A 314 8.91 -7.74 -7.80
C LEU A 314 8.41 -8.15 -6.41
N GLY A 315 9.03 -7.68 -5.35
CA GLY A 315 8.77 -8.16 -3.99
C GLY A 315 7.31 -7.97 -3.57
N LEU A 316 6.75 -6.77 -3.76
CA LEU A 316 5.37 -6.45 -3.36
C LEU A 316 4.34 -7.08 -4.29
N SER A 317 4.61 -7.18 -5.58
CA SER A 317 3.70 -7.88 -6.51
C SER A 317 3.61 -9.38 -6.22
N ILE A 318 4.72 -10.01 -5.83
CA ILE A 318 4.75 -11.40 -5.36
C ILE A 318 4.00 -11.53 -4.04
N ALA A 319 4.27 -10.65 -3.07
CA ALA A 319 3.59 -10.67 -1.78
C ALA A 319 2.07 -10.60 -1.94
N ARG A 320 1.57 -9.67 -2.77
CA ARG A 320 0.14 -9.57 -3.07
C ARG A 320 -0.40 -10.84 -3.72
N SER A 321 0.34 -11.42 -4.70
CA SER A 321 -0.06 -12.67 -5.35
C SER A 321 -0.25 -13.83 -4.37
N LEU A 322 0.66 -13.97 -3.43
CA LEU A 322 0.62 -15.02 -2.42
C LEU A 322 -0.53 -14.82 -1.45
N ILE A 323 -0.77 -13.59 -1.02
CA ILE A 323 -1.89 -13.28 -0.12
C ILE A 323 -3.24 -13.47 -0.81
N ASP A 324 -3.37 -13.11 -2.10
CA ASP A 324 -4.59 -13.38 -2.86
C ASP A 324 -4.88 -14.90 -2.96
N GLN A 325 -3.84 -15.76 -3.10
CA GLN A 325 -4.01 -17.22 -3.07
C GLN A 325 -4.53 -17.73 -1.72
N HIS A 326 -4.24 -17.02 -0.63
CA HIS A 326 -4.78 -17.27 0.70
C HIS A 326 -6.17 -16.65 0.94
N SER A 327 -6.80 -16.08 -0.09
CA SER A 327 -8.05 -15.30 0.02
C SER A 327 -7.90 -14.11 0.98
N GLY A 328 -6.68 -13.63 1.17
CA GLY A 328 -6.32 -12.50 2.01
C GLY A 328 -6.28 -11.18 1.24
N LYS A 329 -5.86 -10.12 1.90
CA LYS A 329 -5.68 -8.78 1.31
C LYS A 329 -4.42 -8.13 1.89
N ILE A 330 -3.71 -7.34 1.08
CA ILE A 330 -2.66 -6.42 1.56
C ILE A 330 -3.16 -5.00 1.34
N GLU A 331 -3.09 -4.20 2.38
CA GLU A 331 -3.31 -2.76 2.37
C GLU A 331 -2.04 -2.05 2.83
N PHE A 332 -1.93 -0.77 2.54
CA PHE A 332 -0.86 0.06 3.07
C PHE A 332 -1.36 1.47 3.35
N THR A 333 -0.68 2.14 4.28
CA THR A 333 -0.79 3.57 4.51
C THR A 333 0.61 4.14 4.60
N SER A 334 0.86 5.30 3.97
CA SER A 334 2.19 5.87 3.97
C SER A 334 2.19 7.38 3.84
N TRP A 335 3.02 8.02 4.67
CA TRP A 335 3.38 9.42 4.64
C TRP A 335 4.82 9.57 5.17
N PRO A 336 5.47 10.72 4.99
CA PRO A 336 6.82 10.91 5.52
C PRO A 336 6.92 10.62 7.03
N GLY A 337 7.81 9.72 7.41
CA GLY A 337 7.99 9.26 8.79
C GLY A 337 7.11 8.08 9.20
N HIS A 338 6.31 7.53 8.29
CA HIS A 338 5.46 6.37 8.58
C HIS A 338 5.08 5.60 7.32
N THR A 339 5.32 4.30 7.31
CA THR A 339 4.75 3.37 6.33
C THR A 339 4.28 2.13 7.07
N GLU A 340 3.02 1.77 6.90
CA GLU A 340 2.44 0.55 7.46
C GLU A 340 1.87 -0.30 6.33
N PHE A 341 2.32 -1.54 6.23
CA PHE A 341 1.69 -2.58 5.41
C PHE A 341 0.88 -3.51 6.29
N SER A 342 -0.41 -3.65 6.00
CA SER A 342 -1.34 -4.53 6.70
C SER A 342 -1.69 -5.74 5.84
N VAL A 343 -1.35 -6.93 6.30
CA VAL A 343 -1.68 -8.21 5.68
C VAL A 343 -2.88 -8.83 6.42
N PHE A 344 -3.96 -9.09 5.71
CA PHE A 344 -5.16 -9.71 6.25
C PHE A 344 -5.29 -11.15 5.74
N LEU A 345 -5.43 -12.11 6.65
CA LEU A 345 -5.64 -13.52 6.35
C LEU A 345 -6.94 -14.00 6.99
N PRO A 346 -7.88 -14.58 6.22
CA PRO A 346 -9.15 -15.04 6.78
C PRO A 346 -8.96 -16.24 7.70
N ILE A 347 -9.59 -16.21 8.87
CA ILE A 347 -9.67 -17.36 9.77
C ILE A 347 -10.98 -18.07 9.46
N LYS A 348 -10.86 -19.20 8.74
CA LYS A 348 -12.00 -20.08 8.42
C LYS A 348 -12.18 -21.03 9.62
N LYS A 349 -13.42 -21.05 10.15
CA LYS A 349 -13.81 -22.09 11.13
C LYS A 349 -14.20 -23.37 10.43
#